data_05659643f29308f407fa49daa9481757
#
_entry.id   05659643f29308f407fa49daa9481757
#
_cell.length_a   1.000
_cell.length_b   1.000
_cell.length_c   1.000
_cell.angle_alpha   90.00
_cell.angle_beta   90.00
_cell.angle_gamma   90.00
#
_symmetry.space_group_name_H-M   'P 1'
#
loop_
_entity.id
_entity.type
_entity.pdbx_description
1 polymer ?
#
loop_
_entity_poly.entity_id
_entity_poly.type
_entity_poly.pdbx_seq_one_letter_code
_entity_poly.pdbx_strand_id
1 'polypeptide(L)'
;MTQSFTQNLKKWLIGLSVIVVIFTLAGYRYSKSHAQDDVLTIGISPPYAELLQSVADDVKKQGIQVKLVEFSDWHAPNVAVQNGDIDANFFQQSVFLSNAIRETNYDLHAFATGAGSHVGLYSKNISP
;
A
#
# COMPACT_ATOMS: atom_id res chain seq x y z
N MET A 1 -42.55 -22.60 -37.22
CA MET A 1 -41.44 -21.61 -37.22
C MET A 1 -41.35 -20.73 -35.95
N THR A 2 -42.38 -20.56 -35.20
CA THR A 2 -42.44 -19.67 -34.00
C THR A 2 -41.75 -20.20 -32.73
N GLN A 3 -41.67 -21.52 -32.53
CA GLN A 3 -41.07 -22.10 -31.30
C GLN A 3 -39.54 -21.97 -31.23
N SER A 4 -38.84 -22.00 -32.34
CA SER A 4 -37.39 -21.86 -32.38
C SER A 4 -36.94 -20.44 -32.06
N PHE A 5 -37.70 -19.43 -32.48
CA PHE A 5 -37.40 -18.00 -32.20
C PHE A 5 -37.54 -17.67 -30.73
N THR A 6 -38.61 -18.13 -30.09
CA THR A 6 -38.83 -17.88 -28.64
C THR A 6 -37.82 -18.60 -27.73
N GLN A 7 -37.34 -19.78 -28.13
CA GLN A 7 -36.28 -20.46 -27.38
C GLN A 7 -34.93 -19.76 -27.48
N ASN A 8 -34.59 -19.26 -28.65
CA ASN A 8 -33.36 -18.50 -28.84
C ASN A 8 -33.41 -17.15 -28.09
N LEU A 9 -34.55 -16.47 -28.12
CA LEU A 9 -34.74 -15.21 -27.37
C LEU A 9 -34.56 -15.41 -25.85
N LYS A 10 -35.12 -16.51 -25.30
CA LYS A 10 -34.92 -16.84 -23.88
C LYS A 10 -33.43 -17.08 -23.52
N LYS A 11 -32.70 -17.78 -24.38
CA LYS A 11 -31.25 -18.00 -24.17
C LYS A 11 -30.45 -16.70 -24.22
N TRP A 12 -30.81 -15.79 -25.12
CA TRP A 12 -30.20 -14.45 -25.21
C TRP A 12 -30.50 -13.59 -23.97
N LEU A 13 -31.73 -13.62 -23.47
CA LEU A 13 -32.12 -12.89 -22.24
C LEU A 13 -31.40 -13.43 -20.99
N ILE A 14 -31.24 -14.76 -20.90
CA ILE A 14 -30.46 -15.38 -19.79
C ILE A 14 -29.00 -14.99 -19.91
N GLY A 15 -28.40 -15.02 -21.08
CA GLY A 15 -27.02 -14.57 -21.29
C GLY A 15 -26.80 -13.11 -20.91
N LEU A 16 -27.73 -12.24 -21.32
CA LEU A 16 -27.67 -10.80 -20.96
C LEU A 16 -27.78 -10.58 -19.44
N SER A 17 -28.66 -11.30 -18.76
CA SER A 17 -28.84 -11.20 -17.31
C SER A 17 -27.58 -11.65 -16.55
N VAL A 18 -26.90 -12.70 -16.99
CA VAL A 18 -25.64 -13.17 -16.39
C VAL A 18 -24.54 -12.12 -16.56
N ILE A 19 -24.43 -11.50 -17.73
CA ILE A 19 -23.46 -10.43 -17.99
C ILE A 19 -23.72 -9.23 -17.07
N VAL A 20 -24.97 -8.80 -16.93
CA VAL A 20 -25.34 -7.70 -16.02
C VAL A 20 -24.97 -8.01 -14.57
N VAL A 21 -25.23 -9.25 -14.11
CA VAL A 21 -24.87 -9.68 -12.75
C VAL A 21 -23.34 -9.68 -12.55
N ILE A 22 -22.58 -10.13 -13.55
CA ILE A 22 -21.10 -10.09 -13.47
C ILE A 22 -20.60 -8.65 -13.40
N PHE A 23 -21.14 -7.74 -14.23
CA PHE A 23 -20.74 -6.34 -14.21
C PHE A 23 -21.16 -5.62 -12.91
N THR A 24 -22.33 -5.93 -12.35
CA THR A 24 -22.75 -5.36 -11.08
C THR A 24 -21.91 -5.88 -9.90
N LEU A 25 -21.56 -7.17 -9.89
CA LEU A 25 -20.67 -7.75 -8.88
C LEU A 25 -19.24 -7.21 -9.01
N ALA A 26 -18.73 -7.06 -10.23
CA ALA A 26 -17.41 -6.47 -10.48
C ALA A 26 -17.39 -4.99 -10.06
N GLY A 27 -18.42 -4.23 -10.42
CA GLY A 27 -18.56 -2.82 -10.00
C GLY A 27 -18.70 -2.68 -8.49
N TYR A 28 -19.44 -3.56 -7.83
CA TYR A 28 -19.56 -3.58 -6.37
C TYR A 28 -18.23 -3.90 -5.69
N ARG A 29 -17.48 -4.87 -6.20
CA ARG A 29 -16.13 -5.19 -5.68
C ARG A 29 -15.15 -4.07 -5.90
N TYR A 30 -15.17 -3.45 -7.09
CA TYR A 30 -14.35 -2.28 -7.39
C TYR A 30 -14.68 -1.11 -6.47
N SER A 31 -15.96 -0.79 -6.29
CA SER A 31 -16.41 0.29 -5.39
C SER A 31 -16.04 0.01 -3.93
N LYS A 32 -16.16 -1.24 -3.46
CA LYS A 32 -15.79 -1.61 -2.09
C LYS A 32 -14.29 -1.57 -1.85
N SER A 33 -13.48 -1.91 -2.86
CA SER A 33 -12.02 -1.78 -2.83
C SER A 33 -11.60 -0.32 -2.68
N HIS A 34 -12.28 0.61 -3.35
CA HIS A 34 -11.96 2.04 -3.30
C HIS A 34 -12.61 2.78 -2.12
N ALA A 35 -13.64 2.23 -1.49
CA ALA A 35 -14.22 2.81 -0.27
C ALA A 35 -13.33 2.65 0.98
N GLN A 36 -12.25 1.91 0.88
CA GLN A 36 -11.21 1.78 1.92
C GLN A 36 -10.02 2.72 1.67
N ASP A 37 -10.07 3.52 0.59
CA ASP A 37 -8.97 4.36 0.09
C ASP A 37 -8.79 5.68 0.86
N ASP A 38 -9.60 5.94 1.90
CA ASP A 38 -9.44 7.14 2.73
C ASP A 38 -8.45 6.97 3.90
N VAL A 39 -7.83 5.80 4.05
CA VAL A 39 -6.87 5.50 5.12
C VAL A 39 -5.50 5.24 4.53
N LEU A 40 -4.58 6.20 4.71
CA LEU A 40 -3.19 6.06 4.30
C LEU A 40 -2.47 5.07 5.21
N THR A 41 -1.98 3.96 4.66
CA THR A 41 -1.26 2.93 5.40
C THR A 41 0.24 3.12 5.25
N ILE A 42 0.94 3.38 6.37
CA ILE A 42 2.38 3.65 6.38
C ILE A 42 3.12 2.59 7.17
N GLY A 43 4.09 1.92 6.53
CA GLY A 43 5.02 1.00 7.16
C GLY A 43 6.10 1.75 7.93
N ILE A 44 6.35 1.35 9.18
CA ILE A 44 7.32 1.98 10.07
C ILE A 44 8.21 0.95 10.75
N SER A 45 9.36 1.40 11.26
CA SER A 45 10.21 0.63 12.18
C SER A 45 10.07 1.13 13.61
N PRO A 46 10.31 0.27 14.62
CA PRO A 46 10.10 0.58 16.04
C PRO A 46 10.64 1.94 16.53
N PRO A 47 11.85 2.38 16.15
CA PRO A 47 12.39 3.66 16.63
C PRO A 47 11.56 4.89 16.23
N TYR A 48 10.71 4.77 15.21
CA TYR A 48 9.91 5.88 14.68
C TYR A 48 8.43 5.80 15.06
N ALA A 49 8.01 4.76 15.78
CA ALA A 49 6.61 4.51 16.08
C ALA A 49 5.94 5.68 16.83
N GLU A 50 6.54 6.14 17.93
CA GLU A 50 5.99 7.24 18.73
C GLU A 50 5.92 8.55 17.94
N LEU A 51 6.99 8.86 17.18
CA LEU A 51 7.04 10.06 16.36
C LEU A 51 5.92 10.08 15.33
N LEU A 52 5.77 8.98 14.58
CA LEU A 52 4.78 8.90 13.52
C LEU A 52 3.35 8.74 14.06
N GLN A 53 3.18 8.17 15.24
CA GLN A 53 1.89 8.16 15.91
C GLN A 53 1.43 9.58 16.27
N SER A 54 2.33 10.42 16.78
CA SER A 54 2.03 11.82 17.06
C SER A 54 1.63 12.58 15.79
N VAL A 55 2.35 12.36 14.69
CA VAL A 55 2.02 12.96 13.39
C VAL A 55 0.66 12.45 12.86
N ALA A 56 0.39 11.15 12.97
CA ALA A 56 -0.89 10.56 12.56
C ALA A 56 -2.06 11.16 13.34
N ASP A 57 -1.90 11.39 14.64
CA ASP A 57 -2.92 12.02 15.48
C ASP A 57 -3.16 13.50 15.11
N ASP A 58 -2.13 14.20 14.69
CA ASP A 58 -2.24 15.60 14.25
C ASP A 58 -2.91 15.73 12.87
N VAL A 59 -2.55 14.90 11.90
CA VAL A 59 -3.18 14.95 10.58
C VAL A 59 -4.62 14.42 10.61
N LYS A 60 -4.95 13.57 11.57
CA LYS A 60 -6.33 13.12 11.81
C LYS A 60 -7.26 14.29 12.15
N LYS A 61 -6.77 15.31 12.87
CA LYS A 61 -7.53 16.53 13.16
C LYS A 61 -7.87 17.33 11.90
N GLN A 62 -7.12 17.09 10.82
CA GLN A 62 -7.34 17.68 9.49
C GLN A 62 -8.16 16.78 8.56
N GLY A 63 -8.69 15.66 9.07
CA GLY A 63 -9.51 14.73 8.31
C GLY A 63 -8.73 13.64 7.57
N ILE A 64 -7.40 13.57 7.71
CA ILE A 64 -6.55 12.55 7.08
C ILE A 64 -6.43 11.37 8.04
N GLN A 65 -6.82 10.20 7.60
CA GLN A 65 -6.70 8.97 8.38
C GLN A 65 -5.39 8.24 8.02
N VAL A 66 -4.56 7.98 9.03
CA VAL A 66 -3.30 7.23 8.87
C VAL A 66 -3.33 5.98 9.71
N LYS A 67 -2.97 4.86 9.11
CA LYS A 67 -2.76 3.58 9.77
C LYS A 67 -1.27 3.26 9.74
N LEU A 68 -0.65 3.11 10.91
CA LEU A 68 0.74 2.68 11.02
C LEU A 68 0.82 1.15 11.11
N VAL A 69 1.74 0.57 10.33
CA VAL A 69 2.06 -0.87 10.34
C VAL A 69 3.52 -1.02 10.72
N GLU A 70 3.78 -1.64 11.85
CA GLU A 70 5.13 -1.83 12.35
C GLU A 70 5.78 -3.08 11.77
N PHE A 71 7.00 -2.92 11.28
CA PHE A 71 7.83 -4.00 10.74
C PHE A 71 9.09 -4.15 11.57
N SER A 72 9.39 -5.36 11.99
CA SER A 72 10.64 -5.72 12.68
C SER A 72 11.79 -6.08 11.72
N ASP A 73 11.47 -6.32 10.47
CA ASP A 73 12.39 -6.68 9.39
C ASP A 73 12.73 -5.48 8.51
N TRP A 74 13.97 -5.39 8.02
CA TRP A 74 14.45 -4.25 7.21
C TRP A 74 14.11 -4.36 5.71
N HIS A 75 13.66 -5.52 5.23
CA HIS A 75 13.30 -5.74 3.82
C HIS A 75 11.79 -5.69 3.60
N ALA A 76 11.03 -6.21 4.56
CA ALA A 76 9.58 -6.33 4.47
C ALA A 76 8.84 -5.01 4.15
N PRO A 77 9.21 -3.84 4.68
CA PRO A 77 8.52 -2.59 4.34
C PRO A 77 8.60 -2.22 2.86
N ASN A 78 9.74 -2.48 2.20
CA ASN A 78 9.89 -2.21 0.77
C ASN A 78 9.09 -3.21 -0.08
N VAL A 79 9.08 -4.48 0.31
CA VAL A 79 8.24 -5.51 -0.34
C VAL A 79 6.77 -5.15 -0.24
N ALA A 80 6.31 -4.71 0.93
CA ALA A 80 4.92 -4.35 1.15
C ALA A 80 4.48 -3.14 0.29
N VAL A 81 5.32 -2.10 0.14
CA VAL A 81 5.03 -0.99 -0.79
C VAL A 81 5.04 -1.46 -2.24
N GLN A 82 6.03 -2.25 -2.63
CA GLN A 82 6.14 -2.79 -4.00
C GLN A 82 4.91 -3.61 -4.39
N ASN A 83 4.34 -4.36 -3.45
CA ASN A 83 3.15 -5.18 -3.68
C ASN A 83 1.84 -4.39 -3.58
N GLY A 84 1.86 -3.16 -3.07
CA GLY A 84 0.66 -2.37 -2.80
C GLY A 84 -0.09 -2.82 -1.52
N ASP A 85 0.58 -3.53 -0.61
CA ASP A 85 0.02 -3.93 0.69
C ASP A 85 -0.06 -2.74 1.66
N ILE A 86 0.83 -1.75 1.48
CA ILE A 86 0.86 -0.46 2.16
C ILE A 86 1.18 0.65 1.15
N ASP A 87 0.77 1.88 1.45
CA ASP A 87 0.90 3.02 0.53
C ASP A 87 2.30 3.63 0.54
N ALA A 88 2.95 3.65 1.69
CA ALA A 88 4.29 4.20 1.87
C ALA A 88 5.01 3.52 3.04
N ASN A 89 6.32 3.77 3.15
CA ASN A 89 7.08 3.40 4.36
C ASN A 89 7.97 4.56 4.85
N PHE A 90 8.26 4.54 6.14
CA PHE A 90 9.15 5.48 6.79
C PHE A 90 10.10 4.73 7.74
N PHE A 91 11.29 4.39 7.26
CA PHE A 91 12.27 3.67 8.08
C PHE A 91 13.71 3.79 7.57
N GLN A 92 13.93 4.06 6.30
CA GLN A 92 15.22 3.84 5.64
C GLN A 92 15.91 5.13 5.22
N GLN A 93 17.21 5.05 5.08
CA GLN A 93 18.04 6.10 4.48
C GLN A 93 18.09 5.94 2.96
N SER A 94 18.39 7.02 2.23
CA SER A 94 18.45 7.04 0.77
C SER A 94 19.42 6.00 0.19
N VAL A 95 20.55 5.76 0.85
CA VAL A 95 21.53 4.76 0.42
C VAL A 95 20.97 3.34 0.50
N PHE A 96 20.22 3.02 1.55
CA PHE A 96 19.57 1.72 1.70
C PHE A 96 18.52 1.51 0.61
N LEU A 97 17.67 2.52 0.37
CA LEU A 97 16.67 2.47 -0.70
C LEU A 97 17.32 2.27 -2.07
N SER A 98 18.38 3.03 -2.37
CA SER A 98 19.09 2.92 -3.65
C SER A 98 19.69 1.53 -3.87
N ASN A 99 20.22 0.91 -2.81
CA ASN A 99 20.70 -0.47 -2.87
C ASN A 99 19.57 -1.47 -3.10
N ALA A 100 18.48 -1.34 -2.36
CA ALA A 100 17.31 -2.20 -2.51
C ALA A 100 16.77 -2.16 -3.95
N ILE A 101 16.59 -0.97 -4.52
CA ILE A 101 16.12 -0.79 -5.90
C ILE A 101 17.09 -1.48 -6.89
N ARG A 102 18.40 -1.27 -6.72
CA ARG A 102 19.41 -1.86 -7.62
C ARG A 102 19.44 -3.38 -7.57
N GLU A 103 19.26 -3.98 -6.38
CA GLU A 103 19.37 -5.42 -6.18
C GLU A 103 18.09 -6.17 -6.54
N THR A 104 16.93 -5.53 -6.41
CA THR A 104 15.63 -6.19 -6.55
C THR A 104 14.80 -5.66 -7.71
N ASN A 105 15.25 -4.58 -8.35
CA ASN A 105 14.52 -3.88 -9.42
C ASN A 105 13.12 -3.40 -8.98
N TYR A 106 12.98 -2.97 -7.72
CA TYR A 106 11.74 -2.37 -7.23
C TYR A 106 11.46 -1.03 -7.91
N ASP A 107 10.19 -0.75 -8.17
CA ASP A 107 9.71 0.56 -8.65
C ASP A 107 9.30 1.45 -7.46
N LEU A 108 10.29 1.79 -6.65
CA LEU A 108 10.12 2.60 -5.44
C LEU A 108 10.80 3.95 -5.57
N HIS A 109 10.15 5.01 -5.10
CA HIS A 109 10.67 6.36 -5.14
C HIS A 109 10.60 7.04 -3.77
N ALA A 110 11.67 7.73 -3.38
CA ALA A 110 11.63 8.62 -2.23
C ALA A 110 10.93 9.92 -2.63
N PHE A 111 9.87 10.30 -1.92
CA PHE A 111 9.12 11.54 -2.19
C PHE A 111 9.37 12.62 -1.14
N ALA A 112 9.87 12.25 0.04
CA ALA A 112 10.21 13.20 1.11
C ALA A 112 11.35 12.66 1.99
N THR A 113 12.06 13.58 2.62
CA THR A 113 13.00 13.29 3.71
C THR A 113 12.37 13.69 5.04
N GLY A 114 12.39 12.75 5.99
CA GLY A 114 11.93 12.98 7.35
C GLY A 114 13.06 13.30 8.32
N ALA A 115 13.07 12.66 9.48
CA ALA A 115 14.10 12.84 10.50
C ALA A 115 15.46 12.32 10.02
N GLY A 116 16.50 13.13 10.22
CA GLY A 116 17.88 12.73 10.01
C GLY A 116 18.51 12.25 11.32
N SER A 117 19.34 11.21 11.25
CA SER A 117 20.17 10.77 12.38
C SER A 117 21.66 10.85 12.03
N HIS A 118 22.48 11.16 13.01
CA HIS A 118 23.92 11.10 12.88
C HIS A 118 24.37 9.66 13.08
N VAL A 119 25.25 9.18 12.19
CA VAL A 119 25.89 7.87 12.33
C VAL A 119 27.30 8.09 12.86
N GLY A 120 27.63 7.43 13.97
CA GLY A 120 28.96 7.44 14.57
C GLY A 120 29.60 6.06 14.49
N LEU A 121 30.90 6.02 14.26
CA LEU A 121 31.70 4.83 14.43
C LEU A 121 32.30 4.83 15.84
N TYR A 122 32.11 3.74 16.55
CA TYR A 122 32.58 3.58 17.92
C TYR A 122 33.54 2.39 17.99
N SER A 123 34.67 2.57 18.67
CA SER A 123 35.61 1.51 18.95
C SER A 123 36.06 1.56 20.40
N LYS A 124 36.20 0.42 21.03
CA LYS A 124 36.75 0.29 22.38
C LYS A 124 38.28 0.34 22.35
N ASN A 125 38.92 -0.02 21.25
CA ASN A 125 40.36 -0.29 21.17
C ASN A 125 41.12 0.73 20.31
N ILE A 126 40.47 1.72 19.73
CA ILE A 126 41.08 2.75 18.90
C ILE A 126 40.75 4.09 19.57
N SER A 127 41.78 4.73 20.11
CA SER A 127 41.69 6.13 20.54
C SER A 127 41.79 7.06 19.34
N PRO A 128 41.11 8.22 19.35
CA PRO A 128 41.22 9.22 18.30
C PRO A 128 42.64 9.81 18.20
#